data_0b666112dc7436af6661cbfd4a2be3e7
#
_entry.id   0b666112dc7436af6661cbfd4a2be3e7
#
_cell.length_a   1.000
_cell.length_b   1.000
_cell.length_c   1.000
_cell.angle_alpha   90.00
_cell.angle_beta   90.00
_cell.angle_gamma   90.00
#
_symmetry.space_group_name_H-M   'P 1'
#
loop_
_entity.id
_entity.type
_entity.pdbx_description
1 polymer ?
#
loop_
_entity_poly.entity_id
_entity_poly.type
_entity_poly.pdbx_seq_one_letter_code
_entity_poly.pdbx_strand_id
1 'polypeptide(L)'
;MRHLASIQRVWDVQDIPDSDNLQLASVLGWKCVVNKGQFKKGDTGVYFEIDSFLPIRPEFEFLRKSSYKKTDIMGEGFKVKTMKFRGQLSQGLLLPEDTFGELSPELPIGTDVSEWLGVRKWEIEERATTGGNVIGTLPYDVPHSEEQRIQGAPELIKEFSGLEYYISTKMDGSSHSLSIDENGFHVCGHNYEYKNDGSSSFYNFVNERGYQDVMQRYYTGNELKTLTIQGEFCAPGIQKNRLKLTRPEWYVFTVRVNGQRIGLDGMKSVCEVLNMPTVPIEEINTDLPSKYDTVEKLLDRADGEYPNGGKKEGIVVRPTEPVYSTTIGGPLSFKVVSNKYLLKNGE
;
A
#
# COMPACT_ATOMS: atom_id res chain seq x y z
N MET A 1 9.85 6.82 -3.99
CA MET A 1 8.48 7.39 -4.00
C MET A 1 7.67 6.66 -5.06
N ARG A 2 6.40 6.38 -4.83
CA ARG A 2 5.55 5.70 -5.84
C ARG A 2 5.26 6.66 -6.99
N HIS A 3 5.55 6.26 -8.22
CA HIS A 3 5.22 7.01 -9.42
C HIS A 3 3.88 6.50 -9.98
N LEU A 4 2.88 7.36 -10.02
CA LEU A 4 1.54 7.00 -10.49
C LEU A 4 1.47 6.88 -12.01
N ALA A 5 2.27 7.67 -12.72
CA ALA A 5 2.50 7.60 -14.15
C ALA A 5 3.99 7.76 -14.43
N SER A 6 4.60 6.83 -15.16
CA SER A 6 6.03 6.87 -15.44
C SER A 6 6.36 6.26 -16.81
N ILE A 7 7.50 6.69 -17.37
CA ILE A 7 8.06 6.08 -18.59
C ILE A 7 8.60 4.70 -18.20
N GLN A 8 8.10 3.66 -18.84
CA GLN A 8 8.50 2.29 -18.53
C GLN A 8 8.79 1.48 -19.79
N ARG A 9 9.68 0.50 -19.64
CA ARG A 9 10.00 -0.46 -20.70
C ARG A 9 9.04 -1.64 -20.68
N VAL A 10 8.61 -2.05 -21.85
CA VAL A 10 7.87 -3.29 -22.07
C VAL A 10 8.86 -4.46 -22.13
N TRP A 11 8.81 -5.33 -21.13
CA TRP A 11 9.74 -6.46 -21.01
C TRP A 11 9.33 -7.64 -21.87
N ASP A 12 8.04 -7.83 -22.08
CA ASP A 12 7.47 -8.94 -22.83
C ASP A 12 6.08 -8.58 -23.35
N VAL A 13 5.69 -9.20 -24.47
CA VAL A 13 4.34 -9.07 -25.04
C VAL A 13 3.91 -10.46 -25.51
N GLN A 14 2.77 -10.94 -25.02
CA GLN A 14 2.23 -12.26 -25.30
C GLN A 14 0.85 -12.15 -25.94
N ASP A 15 0.54 -13.03 -26.91
CA ASP A 15 -0.80 -13.15 -27.44
C ASP A 15 -1.75 -13.70 -26.37
N ILE A 16 -2.96 -13.18 -26.31
CA ILE A 16 -4.02 -13.69 -25.46
C ILE A 16 -4.77 -14.77 -26.24
N PRO A 17 -4.89 -16.01 -25.71
CA PRO A 17 -5.68 -17.05 -26.37
C PRO A 17 -7.09 -16.56 -26.71
N ASP A 18 -7.57 -16.93 -27.88
CA ASP A 18 -8.90 -16.57 -28.41
C ASP A 18 -9.15 -15.05 -28.51
N SER A 19 -8.11 -14.25 -28.69
CA SER A 19 -8.21 -12.81 -28.89
C SER A 19 -7.44 -12.33 -30.11
N ASP A 20 -8.15 -11.84 -31.12
CA ASP A 20 -7.55 -11.28 -32.33
C ASP A 20 -7.02 -9.85 -32.14
N ASN A 21 -7.51 -9.14 -31.12
CA ASN A 21 -7.31 -7.70 -30.97
C ASN A 21 -6.52 -7.29 -29.72
N LEU A 22 -6.19 -8.23 -28.82
CA LEU A 22 -5.55 -7.91 -27.54
C LEU A 22 -4.31 -8.75 -27.30
N GLN A 23 -3.33 -8.15 -26.64
CA GLN A 23 -2.10 -8.77 -26.17
C GLN A 23 -1.87 -8.42 -24.69
N LEU A 24 -1.03 -9.20 -24.02
CA LEU A 24 -0.64 -8.99 -22.64
C LEU A 24 0.79 -8.47 -22.58
N ALA A 25 0.97 -7.20 -22.23
CA ALA A 25 2.26 -6.59 -22.01
C ALA A 25 2.72 -6.74 -20.55
N SER A 26 4.02 -6.92 -20.35
CA SER A 26 4.68 -6.95 -19.04
C SER A 26 5.48 -5.67 -18.83
N VAL A 27 5.18 -4.94 -17.76
CA VAL A 27 5.83 -3.67 -17.39
C VAL A 27 6.17 -3.74 -15.90
N LEU A 28 7.46 -3.61 -15.55
CA LEU A 28 7.93 -3.90 -14.18
C LEU A 28 7.45 -5.31 -13.77
N GLY A 29 6.82 -5.46 -12.61
CA GLY A 29 6.15 -6.70 -12.18
C GLY A 29 4.66 -6.76 -12.52
N TRP A 30 4.14 -5.86 -13.36
CA TRP A 30 2.73 -5.76 -13.73
C TRP A 30 2.43 -6.46 -15.05
N LYS A 31 1.19 -6.90 -15.19
CA LYS A 31 0.61 -7.37 -16.46
C LYS A 31 -0.48 -6.40 -16.91
N CYS A 32 -0.42 -5.93 -18.13
CA CYS A 32 -1.34 -4.95 -18.70
C CYS A 32 -1.84 -5.41 -20.06
N VAL A 33 -3.15 -5.42 -20.28
CA VAL A 33 -3.72 -5.73 -21.58
C VAL A 33 -3.64 -4.50 -22.48
N VAL A 34 -3.12 -4.68 -23.69
CA VAL A 34 -2.93 -3.67 -24.73
C VAL A 34 -3.54 -4.12 -26.06
N ASN A 35 -3.72 -3.21 -27.00
CA ASN A 35 -4.14 -3.57 -28.35
C ASN A 35 -3.06 -4.38 -29.05
N LYS A 36 -3.46 -5.33 -29.90
CA LYS A 36 -2.55 -6.17 -30.67
C LYS A 36 -1.70 -5.32 -31.61
N GLY A 37 -0.38 -5.52 -31.55
CA GLY A 37 0.59 -4.78 -32.33
C GLY A 37 0.89 -3.35 -31.85
N GLN A 38 0.29 -2.91 -30.73
CA GLN A 38 0.54 -1.59 -30.16
C GLN A 38 1.94 -1.48 -29.53
N PHE A 39 2.42 -2.58 -28.97
CA PHE A 39 3.75 -2.67 -28.35
C PHE A 39 4.46 -3.95 -28.76
N LYS A 40 5.77 -3.92 -28.73
CA LYS A 40 6.66 -5.08 -28.80
C LYS A 40 7.65 -5.04 -27.64
N LYS A 41 8.29 -6.17 -27.38
CA LYS A 41 9.36 -6.26 -26.37
C LYS A 41 10.46 -5.24 -26.65
N GLY A 42 10.83 -4.46 -25.64
CA GLY A 42 11.85 -3.41 -25.71
C GLY A 42 11.30 -2.02 -25.93
N ASP A 43 10.07 -1.86 -26.39
CA ASP A 43 9.44 -0.55 -26.53
C ASP A 43 9.30 0.13 -25.17
N THR A 44 9.15 1.45 -25.20
CA THR A 44 8.81 2.28 -24.04
C THR A 44 7.39 2.83 -24.17
N GLY A 45 6.80 3.20 -23.03
CA GLY A 45 5.48 3.80 -22.97
C GLY A 45 5.21 4.42 -21.61
N VAL A 46 4.16 5.21 -21.55
CA VAL A 46 3.65 5.76 -20.28
C VAL A 46 2.80 4.70 -19.59
N TYR A 47 3.28 4.23 -18.44
CA TYR A 47 2.57 3.28 -17.61
C TYR A 47 1.91 4.00 -16.44
N PHE A 48 0.60 3.83 -16.30
CA PHE A 48 -0.21 4.34 -15.19
C PHE A 48 -0.52 3.19 -14.24
N GLU A 49 -0.05 3.29 -13.00
CA GLU A 49 -0.31 2.27 -11.98
C GLU A 49 -1.79 2.21 -11.59
N ILE A 50 -2.22 1.06 -11.06
CA ILE A 50 -3.53 0.98 -10.38
C ILE A 50 -3.61 1.98 -9.23
N ASP A 51 -4.80 2.48 -8.92
CA ASP A 51 -5.09 3.59 -8.01
C ASP A 51 -4.64 4.97 -8.52
N SER A 52 -4.21 5.08 -9.76
CA SER A 52 -4.10 6.39 -10.43
C SER A 52 -5.47 6.93 -10.76
N PHE A 53 -5.66 8.24 -10.56
CA PHE A 53 -6.83 8.99 -10.99
C PHE A 53 -6.43 9.96 -12.08
N LEU A 54 -6.90 9.67 -13.30
CA LEU A 54 -6.54 10.39 -14.52
C LEU A 54 -7.54 11.52 -14.75
N PRO A 55 -7.11 12.69 -15.20
CA PRO A 55 -7.99 13.82 -15.51
C PRO A 55 -8.87 13.53 -16.73
N ILE A 56 -9.92 14.33 -16.92
CA ILE A 56 -10.73 14.31 -18.13
C ILE A 56 -9.90 14.93 -19.27
N ARG A 57 -9.44 14.08 -20.19
CA ARG A 57 -8.64 14.44 -21.36
C ARG A 57 -9.00 13.54 -22.53
N PRO A 58 -8.86 14.01 -23.80
CA PRO A 58 -9.16 13.21 -24.99
C PRO A 58 -8.46 11.85 -25.00
N GLU A 59 -7.19 11.80 -24.54
CA GLU A 59 -6.35 10.61 -24.50
C GLU A 59 -6.89 9.52 -23.57
N PHE A 60 -7.76 9.87 -22.60
CA PHE A 60 -8.33 8.94 -21.63
C PHE A 60 -9.84 8.70 -21.84
N GLU A 61 -10.48 9.34 -22.82
CA GLU A 61 -11.94 9.24 -23.04
C GLU A 61 -12.43 7.81 -23.31
N PHE A 62 -11.61 6.94 -23.86
CA PHE A 62 -11.96 5.53 -24.06
C PHE A 62 -12.24 4.78 -22.74
N LEU A 63 -11.78 5.32 -21.60
CA LEU A 63 -12.02 4.79 -20.26
C LEU A 63 -13.41 5.16 -19.69
N ARG A 64 -14.17 6.04 -20.34
CA ARG A 64 -15.42 6.61 -19.80
C ARG A 64 -16.43 5.56 -19.36
N LYS A 65 -16.58 4.50 -20.14
CA LYS A 65 -17.56 3.43 -19.83
C LYS A 65 -17.16 2.55 -18.66
N SER A 66 -15.85 2.41 -18.38
CA SER A 66 -15.32 1.41 -17.43
C SER A 66 -14.75 1.99 -16.16
N SER A 67 -14.22 3.21 -16.21
CA SER A 67 -13.34 3.76 -15.16
C SER A 67 -13.72 5.14 -14.67
N TYR A 68 -14.71 5.80 -15.31
CA TYR A 68 -15.18 7.13 -14.92
C TYR A 68 -15.66 7.16 -13.46
N LYS A 69 -15.23 8.18 -12.74
CA LYS A 69 -15.65 8.50 -11.37
C LYS A 69 -15.89 10.00 -11.23
N LYS A 70 -16.85 10.32 -10.35
CA LYS A 70 -17.10 11.68 -9.88
C LYS A 70 -17.23 11.63 -8.38
N THR A 71 -16.43 12.39 -7.67
CA THR A 71 -16.46 12.51 -6.21
C THR A 71 -16.30 13.98 -5.81
N ASP A 72 -16.77 14.33 -4.61
CA ASP A 72 -16.67 15.71 -4.11
C ASP A 72 -15.20 16.11 -3.84
N ILE A 73 -14.35 15.16 -3.46
CA ILE A 73 -12.95 15.42 -3.15
C ILE A 73 -12.07 15.50 -4.40
N MET A 74 -12.25 14.56 -5.33
CA MET A 74 -11.35 14.44 -6.47
C MET A 74 -11.90 15.09 -7.74
N GLY A 75 -13.18 15.45 -7.76
CA GLY A 75 -13.86 15.90 -8.97
C GLY A 75 -14.15 14.76 -9.93
N GLU A 76 -14.09 15.02 -11.24
CA GLU A 76 -14.33 14.05 -12.30
C GLU A 76 -13.03 13.53 -12.91
N GLY A 77 -13.00 12.25 -13.25
CA GLY A 77 -11.81 11.61 -13.85
C GLY A 77 -11.98 10.11 -14.02
N PHE A 78 -10.88 9.42 -14.28
CA PHE A 78 -10.86 8.00 -14.54
C PHE A 78 -9.98 7.27 -13.51
N LYS A 79 -10.56 6.35 -12.72
CA LYS A 79 -9.80 5.51 -11.79
C LYS A 79 -9.20 4.32 -12.54
N VAL A 80 -7.88 4.22 -12.55
CA VAL A 80 -7.16 3.02 -13.04
C VAL A 80 -7.28 1.93 -11.97
N LYS A 81 -7.72 0.75 -12.38
CA LYS A 81 -7.98 -0.39 -11.48
C LYS A 81 -7.61 -1.71 -12.11
N THR A 82 -7.53 -2.76 -11.29
CA THR A 82 -7.39 -4.13 -11.74
C THR A 82 -8.65 -4.59 -12.49
N MET A 83 -8.49 -5.14 -13.68
CA MET A 83 -9.57 -5.64 -14.53
C MET A 83 -9.21 -7.01 -15.10
N LYS A 84 -10.23 -7.71 -15.63
CA LYS A 84 -10.04 -8.92 -16.45
C LYS A 84 -10.53 -8.69 -17.87
N PHE A 85 -9.71 -9.07 -18.85
CA PHE A 85 -10.06 -9.09 -20.26
C PHE A 85 -9.80 -10.50 -20.80
N ARG A 86 -10.83 -11.14 -21.34
CA ARG A 86 -10.69 -12.53 -21.87
C ARG A 86 -10.02 -13.49 -20.87
N GLY A 87 -10.35 -13.35 -19.59
CA GLY A 87 -9.75 -14.17 -18.53
C GLY A 87 -8.37 -13.70 -18.04
N GLN A 88 -7.67 -12.84 -18.79
CA GLN A 88 -6.37 -12.29 -18.40
C GLN A 88 -6.50 -11.11 -17.45
N LEU A 89 -5.63 -11.09 -16.45
CA LEU A 89 -5.52 -9.99 -15.50
C LEU A 89 -4.83 -8.80 -16.19
N SER A 90 -5.40 -7.61 -16.03
CA SER A 90 -4.81 -6.34 -16.45
C SER A 90 -4.74 -5.40 -15.26
N GLN A 91 -3.56 -4.93 -14.93
CA GLN A 91 -3.30 -4.03 -13.81
C GLN A 91 -2.55 -2.80 -14.33
N GLY A 92 -3.19 -1.64 -14.21
CA GLY A 92 -2.67 -0.41 -14.81
C GLY A 92 -3.18 -0.15 -16.22
N LEU A 93 -2.62 0.89 -16.81
CA LEU A 93 -2.84 1.31 -18.19
C LEU A 93 -1.49 1.62 -18.83
N LEU A 94 -1.24 1.13 -20.02
CA LEU A 94 -0.03 1.39 -20.81
C LEU A 94 -0.42 2.05 -22.12
N LEU A 95 0.12 3.24 -22.38
CA LEU A 95 -0.09 4.00 -23.62
C LEU A 95 1.24 4.37 -24.25
N PRO A 96 1.31 4.47 -25.61
CA PRO A 96 2.50 4.98 -26.29
C PRO A 96 2.84 6.41 -25.84
N GLU A 97 4.13 6.74 -25.81
CA GLU A 97 4.59 8.08 -25.38
C GLU A 97 4.09 9.18 -26.32
N ASP A 98 4.00 8.91 -27.62
CA ASP A 98 3.50 9.83 -28.64
C ASP A 98 2.00 10.18 -28.51
N THR A 99 1.28 9.45 -27.66
CA THR A 99 -0.10 9.81 -27.26
C THR A 99 -0.12 11.18 -26.56
N PHE A 100 0.98 11.58 -25.91
CA PHE A 100 1.08 12.77 -25.10
C PHE A 100 2.05 13.78 -25.74
N GLY A 101 1.52 14.69 -26.54
CA GLY A 101 2.33 15.67 -27.29
C GLY A 101 3.11 16.66 -26.41
N GLU A 102 2.79 16.79 -25.14
CA GLU A 102 3.52 17.60 -24.17
C GLU A 102 4.76 16.91 -23.58
N LEU A 103 4.89 15.60 -23.72
CA LEU A 103 6.08 14.89 -23.25
C LEU A 103 7.21 15.05 -24.26
N SER A 104 8.41 15.32 -23.77
CA SER A 104 9.61 15.30 -24.60
C SER A 104 9.86 13.88 -25.10
N PRO A 105 10.19 13.66 -26.37
CA PRO A 105 10.60 12.34 -26.82
C PRO A 105 11.88 11.91 -26.10
N GLU A 106 12.03 10.60 -25.89
CA GLU A 106 13.20 9.98 -25.30
C GLU A 106 13.43 10.30 -23.81
N LEU A 107 12.36 10.45 -23.04
CA LEU A 107 12.49 10.56 -21.58
C LEU A 107 13.12 9.27 -21.01
N PRO A 108 14.02 9.39 -20.00
CA PRO A 108 14.62 8.22 -19.36
C PRO A 108 13.56 7.28 -18.76
N ILE A 109 13.82 5.98 -18.83
CA ILE A 109 13.00 4.97 -18.15
C ILE A 109 12.98 5.26 -16.66
N GLY A 110 11.78 5.19 -16.05
CA GLY A 110 11.56 5.54 -14.66
C GLY A 110 11.21 7.00 -14.41
N THR A 111 11.25 7.87 -15.44
CA THR A 111 10.85 9.28 -15.30
C THR A 111 9.39 9.35 -14.84
N ASP A 112 9.15 10.02 -13.71
CA ASP A 112 7.81 10.32 -13.21
C ASP A 112 7.17 11.45 -14.04
N VAL A 113 6.06 11.14 -14.69
CA VAL A 113 5.30 12.08 -15.51
C VAL A 113 3.92 12.39 -14.90
N SER A 114 3.70 11.98 -13.65
CA SER A 114 2.40 12.11 -12.97
C SER A 114 1.91 13.56 -12.93
N GLU A 115 2.77 14.50 -12.54
CA GLU A 115 2.43 15.91 -12.42
C GLU A 115 2.15 16.52 -13.81
N TRP A 116 2.98 16.23 -14.83
CA TRP A 116 2.81 16.75 -16.19
C TRP A 116 1.48 16.32 -16.82
N LEU A 117 1.06 15.08 -16.51
CA LEU A 117 -0.19 14.54 -17.05
C LEU A 117 -1.41 14.79 -16.13
N GLY A 118 -1.23 15.50 -15.00
CA GLY A 118 -2.28 15.79 -14.03
C GLY A 118 -2.82 14.55 -13.31
N VAL A 119 -1.98 13.51 -13.17
CA VAL A 119 -2.36 12.25 -12.52
C VAL A 119 -2.23 12.39 -11.02
N ARG A 120 -3.28 12.01 -10.30
CA ARG A 120 -3.32 12.03 -8.84
C ARG A 120 -3.56 10.62 -8.29
N LYS A 121 -3.19 10.38 -7.03
CA LYS A 121 -3.57 9.17 -6.33
C LYS A 121 -5.07 9.18 -6.07
N TRP A 122 -5.73 8.05 -6.33
CA TRP A 122 -7.13 7.88 -5.95
C TRP A 122 -7.27 7.93 -4.43
N GLU A 123 -8.05 8.85 -3.95
CA GLU A 123 -8.37 9.00 -2.54
C GLU A 123 -9.86 8.74 -2.31
N ILE A 124 -10.14 7.98 -1.27
CA ILE A 124 -11.48 7.80 -0.74
C ILE A 124 -11.60 8.75 0.45
N GLU A 125 -12.71 9.46 0.54
CA GLU A 125 -13.01 10.24 1.72
C GLU A 125 -12.82 9.34 2.97
N GLU A 126 -11.93 9.71 3.87
CA GLU A 126 -11.88 9.12 5.21
C GLU A 126 -13.23 9.45 5.85
N ARG A 127 -14.16 8.51 5.70
CA ARG A 127 -15.50 8.72 6.23
C ARG A 127 -15.39 8.91 7.73
N ALA A 128 -16.24 9.78 8.24
CA ALA A 128 -16.41 10.09 9.67
C ALA A 128 -16.63 8.89 10.61
N THR A 129 -16.58 7.67 10.10
CA THR A 129 -16.72 6.43 10.88
C THR A 129 -15.44 6.01 11.62
N THR A 130 -14.26 6.35 11.13
CA THR A 130 -12.98 6.11 11.82
C THR A 130 -12.28 7.41 12.18
N GLY A 131 -12.41 8.40 11.31
CA GLY A 131 -11.98 9.78 11.56
C GLY A 131 -12.90 10.47 12.57
N GLY A 132 -12.42 11.53 13.14
CA GLY A 132 -13.16 12.41 14.01
C GLY A 132 -12.81 13.86 13.67
N ASN A 133 -13.14 14.77 14.56
CA ASN A 133 -12.64 16.12 14.46
C ASN A 133 -11.11 16.10 14.55
N VAL A 134 -10.45 16.84 13.65
CA VAL A 134 -8.99 16.86 13.56
C VAL A 134 -8.40 18.06 14.34
N ILE A 135 -7.18 17.86 14.85
CA ILE A 135 -6.35 18.93 15.39
C ILE A 135 -5.56 19.58 14.24
N GLY A 136 -4.97 18.74 13.37
CA GLY A 136 -4.12 19.17 12.28
C GLY A 136 -3.59 17.98 11.48
N THR A 137 -2.50 18.21 10.74
CA THR A 137 -1.74 17.14 10.06
C THR A 137 -1.02 16.26 11.08
N LEU A 138 -0.42 15.17 10.61
CA LEU A 138 0.38 14.27 11.45
C LEU A 138 1.50 15.03 12.17
N PRO A 139 1.78 14.72 13.46
CA PRO A 139 2.99 15.18 14.14
C PRO A 139 4.25 14.78 13.36
N TYR A 140 5.33 15.56 13.51
CA TYR A 140 6.58 15.37 12.75
C TYR A 140 7.16 13.96 12.87
N ASP A 141 7.07 13.35 14.04
CA ASP A 141 7.62 12.01 14.32
C ASP A 141 6.69 10.84 13.93
N VAL A 142 5.53 11.13 13.36
CA VAL A 142 4.58 10.12 12.88
C VAL A 142 4.66 10.04 11.34
N PRO A 143 5.48 9.14 10.78
CA PRO A 143 5.56 9.00 9.33
C PRO A 143 4.33 8.30 8.76
N HIS A 144 4.03 8.56 7.49
CA HIS A 144 3.06 7.76 6.76
C HIS A 144 3.50 6.29 6.72
N SER A 145 2.53 5.39 6.81
CA SER A 145 2.75 3.93 6.92
C SER A 145 2.63 3.18 5.59
N GLU A 146 2.72 3.88 4.46
CA GLU A 146 2.58 3.24 3.14
C GLU A 146 3.76 2.34 2.80
N GLU A 147 3.44 1.12 2.34
CA GLU A 147 4.42 0.18 1.81
C GLU A 147 4.43 0.22 0.28
N GLN A 148 5.62 0.06 -0.33
CA GLN A 148 5.76 -0.08 -1.78
C GLN A 148 5.09 -1.38 -2.24
N ARG A 149 4.36 -1.38 -3.37
CA ARG A 149 3.90 -2.61 -4.01
C ARG A 149 5.06 -3.29 -4.72
N ILE A 150 5.24 -4.60 -4.51
CA ILE A 150 6.35 -5.35 -5.13
C ILE A 150 6.33 -5.29 -6.65
N GLN A 151 5.16 -5.24 -7.27
CA GLN A 151 5.07 -5.15 -8.73
C GLN A 151 5.64 -3.83 -9.28
N GLY A 152 5.64 -2.75 -8.48
CA GLY A 152 6.22 -1.46 -8.85
C GLY A 152 7.73 -1.36 -8.64
N ALA A 153 8.33 -2.32 -7.90
CA ALA A 153 9.77 -2.36 -7.63
C ALA A 153 10.24 -3.82 -7.45
N PRO A 154 10.17 -4.65 -8.50
CA PRO A 154 10.48 -6.09 -8.41
C PRO A 154 11.93 -6.37 -8.01
N GLU A 155 12.84 -5.44 -8.25
CA GLU A 155 14.25 -5.50 -7.84
C GLU A 155 14.44 -5.58 -6.32
N LEU A 156 13.46 -5.14 -5.52
CA LEU A 156 13.51 -5.27 -4.05
C LEU A 156 13.68 -6.72 -3.59
N ILE A 157 13.19 -7.70 -4.35
CA ILE A 157 13.37 -9.12 -4.02
C ILE A 157 14.85 -9.43 -3.81
N LYS A 158 15.73 -8.88 -4.64
CA LYS A 158 17.17 -9.12 -4.59
C LYS A 158 17.84 -8.46 -3.39
N GLU A 159 17.28 -7.35 -2.88
CA GLU A 159 17.84 -6.68 -1.70
C GLU A 159 17.68 -7.52 -0.42
N PHE A 160 16.81 -8.54 -0.43
CA PHE A 160 16.67 -9.50 0.68
C PHE A 160 17.66 -10.67 0.60
N SER A 161 18.62 -10.68 -0.33
CA SER A 161 19.63 -11.74 -0.44
C SER A 161 20.45 -11.82 0.84
N GLY A 162 20.46 -13.01 1.46
CA GLY A 162 21.20 -13.28 2.71
C GLY A 162 20.60 -12.64 3.97
N LEU A 163 19.52 -11.86 3.86
CA LEU A 163 18.86 -11.26 5.02
C LEU A 163 17.85 -12.23 5.63
N GLU A 164 17.75 -12.20 6.96
CA GLU A 164 16.61 -12.78 7.65
C GLU A 164 15.41 -11.86 7.46
N TYR A 165 14.26 -12.44 7.11
CA TYR A 165 13.03 -11.71 6.82
C TYR A 165 11.81 -12.36 7.48
N TYR A 166 10.75 -11.58 7.61
CA TYR A 166 9.45 -12.10 7.98
C TYR A 166 8.37 -11.68 6.99
N ILE A 167 7.35 -12.53 6.89
CA ILE A 167 6.11 -12.27 6.17
C ILE A 167 5.02 -12.12 7.20
N SER A 168 4.32 -10.98 7.17
CA SER A 168 3.14 -10.73 7.99
C SER A 168 1.88 -10.64 7.15
N THR A 169 0.74 -10.98 7.77
CA THR A 169 -0.57 -10.77 7.17
C THR A 169 -0.83 -9.28 6.96
N LYS A 170 -1.20 -8.89 5.73
CA LYS A 170 -1.76 -7.57 5.49
C LYS A 170 -3.20 -7.53 5.97
N MET A 171 -3.44 -6.78 7.04
CA MET A 171 -4.77 -6.60 7.61
C MET A 171 -5.59 -5.64 6.75
N ASP A 172 -6.90 -5.89 6.64
CA ASP A 172 -7.84 -5.08 5.85
C ASP A 172 -8.64 -4.18 6.79
N GLY A 173 -8.11 -3.01 7.06
CA GLY A 173 -8.66 -2.06 8.01
C GLY A 173 -8.38 -0.61 7.62
N SER A 174 -7.99 0.18 8.59
CA SER A 174 -7.56 1.56 8.44
C SER A 174 -6.30 1.80 9.26
N SER A 175 -5.28 2.38 8.63
CA SER A 175 -4.01 2.65 9.29
C SER A 175 -4.14 3.78 10.31
N HIS A 176 -3.68 3.51 11.53
CA HIS A 176 -3.68 4.47 12.64
C HIS A 176 -2.37 4.40 13.41
N SER A 177 -2.05 5.49 14.07
CA SER A 177 -0.83 5.63 14.86
C SER A 177 -1.12 6.23 16.23
N LEU A 178 -0.40 5.75 17.24
CA LEU A 178 -0.29 6.38 18.55
C LEU A 178 1.15 6.87 18.71
N SER A 179 1.33 8.07 19.22
CA SER A 179 2.67 8.61 19.51
C SER A 179 2.69 9.33 20.84
N ILE A 180 3.84 9.28 21.50
CA ILE A 180 4.17 10.13 22.66
C ILE A 180 5.50 10.80 22.41
N ASP A 181 5.53 12.10 22.63
CA ASP A 181 6.72 12.94 22.61
C ASP A 181 6.70 13.96 23.77
N GLU A 182 7.53 14.99 23.73
CA GLU A 182 7.57 16.07 24.72
C GLU A 182 6.29 16.93 24.75
N ASN A 183 5.50 16.92 23.66
CA ASN A 183 4.25 17.69 23.55
C ASN A 183 3.03 16.90 24.05
N GLY A 184 3.19 15.58 24.28
CA GLY A 184 2.15 14.74 24.85
C GLY A 184 1.80 13.51 24.04
N PHE A 185 0.55 13.06 24.18
CA PHE A 185 0.01 11.88 23.54
C PHE A 185 -0.82 12.25 22.30
N HIS A 186 -0.51 11.62 21.19
CA HIS A 186 -1.09 11.87 19.87
C HIS A 186 -1.81 10.63 19.36
N VAL A 187 -3.03 10.81 18.85
CA VAL A 187 -3.83 9.76 18.21
C VAL A 187 -4.10 10.18 16.78
N CYS A 188 -3.57 9.42 15.82
CA CYS A 188 -3.56 9.80 14.42
C CYS A 188 -4.22 8.73 13.53
N GLY A 189 -4.92 9.19 12.48
CA GLY A 189 -5.30 8.41 11.33
C GLY A 189 -4.19 8.37 10.28
N HIS A 190 -4.58 8.14 9.02
CA HIS A 190 -3.63 8.09 7.91
C HIS A 190 -2.98 9.45 7.61
N ASN A 191 -3.77 10.55 7.69
CA ASN A 191 -3.33 11.89 7.29
C ASN A 191 -3.41 12.94 8.40
N TYR A 192 -4.17 12.69 9.47
CA TYR A 192 -4.53 13.71 10.44
C TYR A 192 -4.43 13.21 11.88
N GLU A 193 -4.15 14.14 12.78
CA GLU A 193 -4.28 13.95 14.22
C GLU A 193 -5.71 14.28 14.68
N TYR A 194 -6.27 13.44 15.54
CA TYR A 194 -7.66 13.54 16.02
C TYR A 194 -7.80 14.22 17.38
N LYS A 195 -8.93 14.88 17.58
CA LYS A 195 -9.33 15.41 18.89
C LYS A 195 -9.90 14.32 19.80
N ASN A 196 -9.63 14.45 21.09
CA ASN A 196 -10.27 13.61 22.12
C ASN A 196 -11.64 14.20 22.51
N ASP A 197 -12.61 14.16 21.63
CA ASP A 197 -13.95 14.73 21.82
C ASP A 197 -15.09 13.72 21.59
N GLY A 198 -14.74 12.44 21.53
CA GLY A 198 -15.70 11.35 21.28
C GLY A 198 -16.10 11.16 19.82
N SER A 199 -15.64 12.00 18.89
CA SER A 199 -16.00 11.93 17.47
C SER A 199 -15.26 10.83 16.71
N SER A 200 -14.04 10.44 17.14
CA SER A 200 -13.24 9.39 16.52
C SER A 200 -13.50 8.03 17.16
N SER A 201 -13.90 7.05 16.35
CA SER A 201 -14.08 5.67 16.84
C SER A 201 -12.75 5.03 17.26
N PHE A 202 -11.63 5.37 16.58
CA PHE A 202 -10.33 4.89 16.99
C PHE A 202 -9.87 5.53 18.30
N TYR A 203 -10.09 6.85 18.50
CA TYR A 203 -9.73 7.48 19.75
C TYR A 203 -10.54 6.92 20.94
N ASN A 204 -11.83 6.65 20.73
CA ASN A 204 -12.67 6.01 21.73
C ASN A 204 -12.15 4.62 22.10
N PHE A 205 -11.76 3.81 21.10
CA PHE A 205 -11.12 2.51 21.31
C PHE A 205 -9.81 2.64 22.12
N VAL A 206 -8.97 3.63 21.83
CA VAL A 206 -7.73 3.92 22.57
C VAL A 206 -8.00 4.23 24.02
N ASN A 207 -9.03 5.05 24.29
CA ASN A 207 -9.47 5.38 25.66
C ASN A 207 -10.00 4.14 26.41
N GLU A 208 -10.84 3.33 25.77
CA GLU A 208 -11.39 2.10 26.36
C GLU A 208 -10.29 1.09 26.72
N ARG A 209 -9.21 1.02 25.90
CA ARG A 209 -8.07 0.14 26.13
C ARG A 209 -7.05 0.70 27.14
N GLY A 210 -7.15 1.98 27.50
CA GLY A 210 -6.19 2.64 28.39
C GLY A 210 -4.79 2.75 27.77
N TYR A 211 -4.67 2.83 26.47
CA TYR A 211 -3.38 2.80 25.79
C TYR A 211 -2.52 4.02 26.11
N GLN A 212 -3.12 5.19 26.33
CA GLN A 212 -2.37 6.37 26.75
C GLN A 212 -1.56 6.11 28.03
N ASP A 213 -2.19 5.54 29.06
CA ASP A 213 -1.55 5.31 30.36
C ASP A 213 -0.41 4.29 30.28
N VAL A 214 -0.60 3.20 29.52
CA VAL A 214 0.45 2.17 29.40
C VAL A 214 1.62 2.67 28.56
N MET A 215 1.35 3.42 27.49
CA MET A 215 2.40 4.05 26.70
C MET A 215 3.15 5.11 27.50
N GLN A 216 2.45 5.93 28.29
CA GLN A 216 3.08 6.96 29.14
C GLN A 216 4.03 6.34 30.17
N ARG A 217 3.61 5.24 30.82
CA ARG A 217 4.50 4.52 31.76
C ARG A 217 5.74 3.95 31.06
N TYR A 218 5.54 3.36 29.87
CA TYR A 218 6.65 2.80 29.10
C TYR A 218 7.61 3.90 28.64
N TYR A 219 7.08 5.01 28.10
CA TYR A 219 7.84 6.18 27.63
C TYR A 219 8.70 6.78 28.74
N THR A 220 8.09 7.04 29.91
CA THR A 220 8.79 7.64 31.07
C THR A 220 9.78 6.66 31.70
N GLY A 221 9.38 5.40 31.86
CA GLY A 221 10.22 4.36 32.49
C GLY A 221 11.46 3.99 31.70
N ASN A 222 11.49 4.24 30.39
CA ASN A 222 12.61 4.01 29.50
C ASN A 222 13.32 5.31 29.06
N GLU A 223 12.95 6.46 29.63
CA GLU A 223 13.54 7.77 29.32
C GLU A 223 13.59 8.08 27.81
N LEU A 224 12.51 7.74 27.11
CA LEU A 224 12.44 7.90 25.65
C LEU A 224 12.24 9.38 25.27
N LYS A 225 12.69 9.75 24.08
CA LYS A 225 12.37 11.05 23.46
C LYS A 225 11.06 10.99 22.68
N THR A 226 10.85 9.87 21.97
CA THR A 226 9.60 9.59 21.25
C THR A 226 9.30 8.10 21.27
N LEU A 227 8.02 7.76 21.30
CA LEU A 227 7.53 6.39 21.10
C LEU A 227 6.35 6.44 20.15
N THR A 228 6.48 5.84 18.95
CA THR A 228 5.42 5.79 17.95
C THR A 228 5.04 4.34 17.65
N ILE A 229 3.77 4.03 17.77
CA ILE A 229 3.17 2.72 17.47
C ILE A 229 2.25 2.89 16.27
N GLN A 230 2.44 2.10 15.22
CA GLN A 230 1.58 2.12 14.03
C GLN A 230 0.93 0.76 13.82
N GLY A 231 -0.35 0.75 13.49
CA GLY A 231 -1.12 -0.48 13.35
C GLY A 231 -2.35 -0.31 12.48
N GLU A 232 -2.98 -1.42 12.18
CA GLU A 232 -4.19 -1.49 11.39
C GLU A 232 -5.41 -1.64 12.30
N PHE A 233 -6.32 -0.67 12.28
CA PHE A 233 -7.57 -0.70 13.02
C PHE A 233 -8.65 -1.39 12.20
N CYS A 234 -9.11 -2.51 12.71
CA CYS A 234 -10.11 -3.37 12.09
C CYS A 234 -11.35 -3.42 12.98
N ALA A 235 -12.52 -3.11 12.44
CA ALA A 235 -13.76 -3.10 13.20
C ALA A 235 -14.98 -3.46 12.34
N PRO A 236 -16.10 -3.86 12.94
CA PRO A 236 -17.39 -3.86 12.23
C PRO A 236 -17.66 -2.48 11.62
N GLY A 237 -18.00 -2.45 10.33
CA GLY A 237 -18.24 -1.19 9.59
C GLY A 237 -17.00 -0.57 8.92
N ILE A 238 -15.78 -1.04 9.23
CA ILE A 238 -14.57 -0.64 8.51
C ILE A 238 -14.34 -1.59 7.34
N GLN A 239 -14.05 -1.02 6.16
CA GLN A 239 -13.94 -1.78 4.92
C GLN A 239 -15.17 -2.73 4.77
N LYS A 240 -14.96 -4.00 4.47
CA LYS A 240 -16.02 -5.01 4.40
C LYS A 240 -15.98 -5.99 5.59
N ASN A 241 -15.28 -5.62 6.66
CA ASN A 241 -15.06 -6.48 7.84
C ASN A 241 -14.75 -7.94 7.46
N ARG A 242 -13.73 -8.14 6.61
CA ARG A 242 -13.36 -9.50 6.12
C ARG A 242 -12.83 -10.39 7.21
N LEU A 243 -12.30 -9.79 8.29
CA LEU A 243 -11.90 -10.52 9.50
C LEU A 243 -13.10 -11.05 10.28
N LYS A 244 -14.34 -10.62 9.94
CA LYS A 244 -15.58 -10.96 10.65
C LYS A 244 -15.50 -10.67 12.15
N LEU A 245 -14.88 -9.56 12.51
CA LEU A 245 -14.78 -9.12 13.88
C LEU A 245 -16.15 -8.70 14.41
N THR A 246 -16.42 -9.02 15.66
CA THR A 246 -17.62 -8.58 16.40
C THR A 246 -17.38 -7.34 17.25
N ARG A 247 -16.11 -7.00 17.48
CA ARG A 247 -15.65 -5.82 18.21
C ARG A 247 -14.40 -5.25 17.55
N PRO A 248 -14.06 -3.97 17.79
CA PRO A 248 -12.84 -3.35 17.28
C PRO A 248 -11.59 -4.04 17.82
N GLU A 249 -10.57 -4.16 16.94
CA GLU A 249 -9.23 -4.63 17.26
C GLU A 249 -8.21 -3.78 16.49
N TRP A 250 -7.03 -3.57 17.07
CA TRP A 250 -5.94 -2.84 16.46
C TRP A 250 -4.68 -3.70 16.45
N TYR A 251 -4.11 -3.96 15.27
CA TYR A 251 -2.99 -4.86 15.07
C TYR A 251 -1.73 -4.07 14.72
N VAL A 252 -0.75 -4.05 15.63
CA VAL A 252 0.50 -3.30 15.46
C VAL A 252 1.37 -3.96 14.39
N PHE A 253 1.90 -3.15 13.47
CA PHE A 253 2.84 -3.58 12.44
C PHE A 253 4.17 -2.81 12.47
N THR A 254 4.29 -1.72 13.21
CA THR A 254 5.53 -0.94 13.35
C THR A 254 5.61 -0.30 14.73
N VAL A 255 6.78 -0.38 15.35
CA VAL A 255 7.15 0.39 16.53
C VAL A 255 8.41 1.19 16.21
N ARG A 256 8.39 2.46 16.61
CA ARG A 256 9.54 3.37 16.51
C ARG A 256 9.87 3.89 17.89
N VAL A 257 11.14 3.85 18.22
CA VAL A 257 11.70 4.38 19.47
C VAL A 257 12.71 5.46 19.11
N ASN A 258 12.53 6.66 19.67
CA ASN A 258 13.36 7.82 19.37
C ASN A 258 13.52 8.08 17.85
N GLY A 259 12.39 8.01 17.12
CA GLY A 259 12.34 8.22 15.68
C GLY A 259 12.86 7.04 14.84
N GLN A 260 13.45 6.00 15.42
CA GLN A 260 13.99 4.85 14.70
C GLN A 260 13.03 3.66 14.75
N ARG A 261 12.76 3.04 13.59
CA ARG A 261 12.04 1.77 13.53
C ARG A 261 12.90 0.67 14.18
N ILE A 262 12.29 -0.14 15.05
CA ILE A 262 12.96 -1.29 15.67
C ILE A 262 12.63 -2.59 14.93
N GLY A 263 13.46 -3.61 15.13
CA GLY A 263 13.31 -4.94 14.52
C GLY A 263 12.09 -5.69 15.03
N LEU A 264 11.86 -6.88 14.45
CA LEU A 264 10.69 -7.71 14.74
C LEU A 264 10.60 -8.11 16.22
N ASP A 265 11.70 -8.57 16.81
CA ASP A 265 11.71 -9.02 18.20
C ASP A 265 11.54 -7.86 19.17
N GLY A 266 12.17 -6.72 18.89
CA GLY A 266 11.95 -5.49 19.65
C GLY A 266 10.48 -5.03 19.58
N MET A 267 9.86 -5.06 18.40
CA MET A 267 8.44 -4.75 18.23
C MET A 267 7.55 -5.67 19.05
N LYS A 268 7.78 -6.99 18.99
CA LYS A 268 7.02 -7.98 19.79
C LYS A 268 7.16 -7.72 21.28
N SER A 269 8.38 -7.48 21.75
CA SER A 269 8.67 -7.21 23.18
C SER A 269 7.97 -5.95 23.68
N VAL A 270 8.02 -4.86 22.93
CA VAL A 270 7.28 -3.63 23.27
C VAL A 270 5.78 -3.87 23.29
N CYS A 271 5.25 -4.54 22.27
CA CYS A 271 3.81 -4.82 22.16
C CYS A 271 3.31 -5.74 23.30
N GLU A 272 4.13 -6.70 23.74
CA GLU A 272 3.82 -7.56 24.89
C GLU A 272 3.70 -6.73 26.17
N VAL A 273 4.68 -5.85 26.44
CA VAL A 273 4.66 -4.95 27.61
C VAL A 273 3.44 -4.00 27.59
N LEU A 274 3.10 -3.50 26.40
CA LEU A 274 1.97 -2.58 26.21
C LEU A 274 0.61 -3.30 26.10
N ASN A 275 0.59 -4.63 26.09
CA ASN A 275 -0.60 -5.46 25.84
C ASN A 275 -1.33 -5.08 24.53
N MET A 276 -0.56 -4.88 23.46
CA MET A 276 -1.04 -4.55 22.12
C MET A 276 -0.81 -5.74 21.18
N PRO A 277 -1.82 -6.27 20.48
CA PRO A 277 -1.63 -7.36 19.54
C PRO A 277 -0.84 -6.87 18.31
N THR A 278 0.07 -7.71 17.82
CA THR A 278 0.75 -7.48 16.54
C THR A 278 -0.01 -8.11 15.39
N VAL A 279 0.27 -7.65 14.15
CA VAL A 279 -0.17 -8.37 12.95
C VAL A 279 0.34 -9.82 12.99
N PRO A 280 -0.44 -10.80 12.50
CA PRO A 280 0.01 -12.19 12.45
C PRO A 280 1.28 -12.33 11.61
N ILE A 281 2.30 -12.98 12.19
CA ILE A 281 3.53 -13.34 11.48
C ILE A 281 3.33 -14.74 10.89
N GLU A 282 3.35 -14.83 9.55
CA GLU A 282 3.08 -16.07 8.82
C GLU A 282 4.33 -16.89 8.53
N GLU A 283 5.48 -16.22 8.43
CA GLU A 283 6.76 -16.86 8.09
C GLU A 283 7.92 -16.02 8.62
N ILE A 284 8.97 -16.66 9.12
CA ILE A 284 10.30 -16.10 9.34
C ILE A 284 11.27 -17.04 8.63
N ASN A 285 12.15 -16.48 7.78
CA ASN A 285 13.09 -17.25 7.00
C ASN A 285 14.30 -16.37 6.60
N THR A 286 15.26 -16.94 5.90
CA THR A 286 16.46 -16.26 5.41
C THR A 286 16.50 -16.32 3.89
N ASP A 287 17.09 -15.28 3.26
CA ASP A 287 17.32 -15.23 1.81
C ASP A 287 16.04 -15.39 0.97
N LEU A 288 15.21 -14.35 1.00
CA LEU A 288 13.92 -14.32 0.29
C LEU A 288 14.01 -14.79 -1.17
N PRO A 289 15.04 -14.37 -1.98
CA PRO A 289 15.13 -14.80 -3.39
C PRO A 289 15.27 -16.32 -3.56
N SER A 290 15.79 -17.05 -2.60
CA SER A 290 15.91 -18.50 -2.70
C SER A 290 14.56 -19.21 -2.76
N LYS A 291 13.53 -18.60 -2.18
CA LYS A 291 12.17 -19.14 -2.12
C LYS A 291 11.19 -18.40 -3.04
N TYR A 292 11.30 -17.08 -3.07
CA TYR A 292 10.40 -16.17 -3.79
C TYR A 292 11.22 -15.28 -4.74
N ASP A 293 11.75 -15.88 -5.82
CA ASP A 293 12.62 -15.20 -6.81
C ASP A 293 11.86 -14.34 -7.83
N THR A 294 10.52 -14.49 -7.88
CA THR A 294 9.65 -13.74 -8.80
C THR A 294 8.46 -13.12 -8.10
N VAL A 295 7.91 -12.07 -8.73
CA VAL A 295 6.68 -11.41 -8.26
C VAL A 295 5.50 -12.39 -8.26
N GLU A 296 5.42 -13.29 -9.24
CA GLU A 296 4.36 -14.28 -9.35
C GLU A 296 4.33 -15.22 -8.13
N LYS A 297 5.48 -15.73 -7.69
CA LYS A 297 5.57 -16.56 -6.47
C LYS A 297 5.10 -15.81 -5.22
N LEU A 298 5.41 -14.52 -5.12
CA LEU A 298 4.95 -13.69 -4.03
C LEU A 298 3.44 -13.42 -4.11
N LEU A 299 2.88 -13.22 -5.31
CA LEU A 299 1.44 -13.08 -5.52
C LEU A 299 0.68 -14.35 -5.14
N ASP A 300 1.21 -15.53 -5.49
CA ASP A 300 0.65 -16.82 -5.08
C ASP A 300 0.69 -16.97 -3.54
N ARG A 301 1.80 -16.55 -2.91
CA ARG A 301 1.94 -16.55 -1.44
C ARG A 301 0.98 -15.58 -0.75
N ALA A 302 0.64 -14.48 -1.41
CA ALA A 302 -0.26 -13.46 -0.87
C ALA A 302 -1.73 -13.90 -0.85
N ASP A 303 -2.10 -14.89 -1.68
CA ASP A 303 -3.45 -15.45 -1.67
C ASP A 303 -3.70 -16.25 -0.39
N GLY A 304 -4.90 -16.10 0.17
CA GLY A 304 -5.29 -16.84 1.37
C GLY A 304 -6.55 -16.29 2.00
N GLU A 305 -6.80 -16.75 3.22
CA GLU A 305 -7.94 -16.34 4.03
C GLU A 305 -7.49 -15.93 5.43
N TYR A 306 -8.21 -15.00 6.02
CA TYR A 306 -8.09 -14.72 7.45
C TYR A 306 -8.62 -15.91 8.26
N PRO A 307 -8.20 -16.11 9.52
CA PRO A 307 -8.62 -17.24 10.34
C PRO A 307 -10.15 -17.44 10.41
N ASN A 308 -10.90 -16.35 10.32
CA ASN A 308 -12.36 -16.35 10.36
C ASN A 308 -13.03 -16.41 8.95
N GLY A 309 -12.27 -16.70 7.90
CA GLY A 309 -12.76 -17.10 6.58
C GLY A 309 -13.08 -15.99 5.59
N GLY A 310 -12.58 -14.77 5.78
CA GLY A 310 -12.59 -13.73 4.73
C GLY A 310 -11.35 -13.85 3.85
N LYS A 311 -11.45 -13.51 2.56
CA LYS A 311 -10.27 -13.42 1.70
C LYS A 311 -9.30 -12.36 2.24
N LYS A 312 -8.05 -12.76 2.46
CA LYS A 312 -6.99 -11.90 2.96
C LYS A 312 -6.60 -10.87 1.89
N GLU A 313 -6.28 -9.65 2.33
CA GLU A 313 -5.84 -8.59 1.43
C GLU A 313 -4.51 -8.95 0.77
N GLY A 314 -3.59 -9.53 1.54
CA GLY A 314 -2.27 -9.90 1.07
C GLY A 314 -1.29 -10.12 2.20
N ILE A 315 -0.03 -9.82 1.92
CA ILE A 315 1.09 -9.93 2.85
C ILE A 315 1.96 -8.66 2.81
N VAL A 316 2.76 -8.48 3.87
CA VAL A 316 3.86 -7.51 3.92
C VAL A 316 5.14 -8.27 4.24
N VAL A 317 6.21 -7.97 3.50
CA VAL A 317 7.53 -8.60 3.65
C VAL A 317 8.53 -7.56 4.16
N ARG A 318 9.27 -7.91 5.20
CA ARG A 318 10.25 -7.02 5.85
C ARG A 318 11.44 -7.82 6.37
N PRO A 319 12.65 -7.26 6.40
CA PRO A 319 13.73 -7.83 7.17
C PRO A 319 13.36 -7.87 8.66
N THR A 320 13.89 -8.85 9.41
CA THR A 320 13.71 -8.93 10.89
C THR A 320 14.35 -7.74 11.60
N GLU A 321 15.48 -7.26 11.11
CA GLU A 321 16.10 -6.01 11.53
C GLU A 321 15.94 -4.95 10.44
N PRO A 322 15.72 -3.66 10.79
CA PRO A 322 15.53 -2.61 9.81
C PRO A 322 16.75 -2.44 8.89
N VAL A 323 16.52 -2.50 7.59
CA VAL A 323 17.51 -2.26 6.53
C VAL A 323 17.01 -1.10 5.67
N TYR A 324 17.93 -0.23 5.23
CA TYR A 324 17.61 0.84 4.28
C TYR A 324 17.76 0.35 2.85
N SER A 325 16.74 0.61 2.03
CA SER A 325 16.76 0.33 0.59
C SER A 325 17.09 1.59 -0.20
N THR A 326 18.13 1.53 -1.02
CA THR A 326 18.47 2.61 -1.95
C THR A 326 17.51 2.69 -3.14
N THR A 327 16.88 1.57 -3.51
CA THR A 327 15.89 1.49 -4.59
C THR A 327 14.67 2.36 -4.31
N ILE A 328 14.17 2.32 -3.08
CA ILE A 328 12.96 3.09 -2.72
C ILE A 328 13.25 4.32 -1.84
N GLY A 329 14.51 4.54 -1.46
CA GLY A 329 14.91 5.68 -0.64
C GLY A 329 14.31 5.66 0.77
N GLY A 330 14.16 4.46 1.36
CA GLY A 330 13.51 4.28 2.65
C GLY A 330 13.75 2.89 3.26
N PRO A 331 13.02 2.52 4.33
CA PRO A 331 13.13 1.20 4.92
C PRO A 331 12.80 0.10 3.91
N LEU A 332 13.65 -0.93 3.82
CA LEU A 332 13.41 -2.09 2.96
C LEU A 332 12.15 -2.81 3.42
N SER A 333 11.10 -2.64 2.67
CA SER A 333 9.84 -3.33 2.90
C SER A 333 8.92 -3.20 1.69
N PHE A 334 8.04 -4.18 1.50
CA PHE A 334 7.04 -4.10 0.45
C PHE A 334 5.77 -4.87 0.81
N LYS A 335 4.67 -4.46 0.18
CA LYS A 335 3.39 -5.19 0.23
C LYS A 335 3.15 -5.97 -1.04
N VAL A 336 2.47 -7.10 -0.90
CA VAL A 336 1.96 -7.92 -1.98
C VAL A 336 0.46 -8.07 -1.79
N VAL A 337 -0.31 -7.40 -2.63
CA VAL A 337 -1.78 -7.45 -2.54
C VAL A 337 -2.31 -8.54 -3.45
N SER A 338 -3.16 -9.42 -2.90
CA SER A 338 -3.74 -10.54 -3.64
C SER A 338 -4.54 -10.06 -4.85
N ASN A 339 -4.28 -10.66 -6.02
CA ASN A 339 -5.02 -10.37 -7.24
C ASN A 339 -6.52 -10.69 -7.10
N LYS A 340 -6.87 -11.73 -6.32
CA LYS A 340 -8.27 -12.09 -6.05
C LYS A 340 -8.96 -11.05 -5.18
N TYR A 341 -8.22 -10.46 -4.24
CA TYR A 341 -8.71 -9.35 -3.43
C TYR A 341 -9.00 -8.12 -4.31
N LEU A 342 -8.02 -7.69 -5.13
CA LEU A 342 -8.15 -6.52 -6.00
C LEU A 342 -9.34 -6.64 -6.96
N LEU A 343 -9.50 -7.79 -7.63
CA LEU A 343 -10.61 -8.04 -8.55
C LEU A 343 -11.98 -7.97 -7.85
N LYS A 344 -12.09 -8.46 -6.61
CA LYS A 344 -13.35 -8.47 -5.87
C LYS A 344 -13.75 -7.09 -5.37
N ASN A 345 -12.77 -6.19 -5.19
CA ASN A 345 -13.00 -4.86 -4.62
C ASN A 345 -13.04 -3.74 -5.64
N GLY A 346 -12.68 -4.03 -6.90
CA GLY A 346 -12.59 -3.03 -7.96
C GLY A 346 -11.43 -2.05 -7.76
N GLU A 347 -10.35 -2.56 -7.14
CA GLU A 347 -9.09 -1.83 -6.92
C GLU A 347 -8.05 -2.18 -7.98
#